data_c8cb0110815df2fa484e442537e82324
#
_entry.id   c8cb0110815df2fa484e442537e82324
#
_cell.length_a   1.000
_cell.length_b   1.000
_cell.length_c   1.000
_cell.angle_alpha   90.00
_cell.angle_beta   90.00
_cell.angle_gamma   90.00
#
_symmetry.space_group_name_H-M   'P 1'
#
loop_
_entity.id
_entity.type
_entity.pdbx_description
1 polymer ?
#
loop_
_entity_poly.entity_id
_entity_poly.type
_entity_poly.pdbx_seq_one_letter_code
_entity_poly.pdbx_strand_id
1 'polypeptide(L)'
;NKTLTTPNINGDTSAGDDAALGYTAAEGLILTGQGSTSDVTIKNDADAAALTVPTGTTNVSVVGDLLVGGSITDSGAAVKVAGLETIYVPAAGMYPETTNGASDLEQVELSNGPELKCLDFAAAADDFAQFQVIFPKSWNEGTVTFQAFFTVTGTNTGTVAWGLAGRSFADSADLNTAFGTQVVATAKAHSGTSNDIDVAAVSGNVTIAGAAADTLTIFQIARDVSADSQTGAARLLGIKLFFTTDAKNDA
;
A
#
# COMPACT_ATOMS: atom_id res chain seq x y z
N ASN A 1 33.87 25.18 43.13
CA ASN A 1 32.69 25.19 42.25
C ASN A 1 32.77 26.40 41.34
N LYS A 2 33.05 26.18 40.05
CA LYS A 2 32.89 27.22 39.03
C LYS A 2 31.41 27.18 38.57
N THR A 3 30.64 28.17 38.91
CA THR A 3 29.30 28.40 38.34
C THR A 3 29.52 29.01 36.97
N LEU A 4 29.22 28.25 35.90
CA LEU A 4 29.13 28.78 34.56
C LEU A 4 27.78 29.47 34.42
N THR A 5 27.75 30.81 34.44
CA THR A 5 26.59 31.60 34.11
C THR A 5 26.64 31.92 32.61
N THR A 6 25.72 31.33 31.83
CA THR A 6 25.56 31.53 30.37
C THR A 6 26.90 31.36 29.59
N PRO A 7 27.39 30.13 29.38
CA PRO A 7 28.51 29.96 28.48
C PRO A 7 28.05 30.26 27.05
N ASN A 8 28.56 31.36 26.49
CA ASN A 8 28.48 31.59 25.05
C ASN A 8 29.64 30.87 24.39
N ILE A 9 29.37 29.94 23.50
CA ILE A 9 30.38 29.15 22.80
C ILE A 9 30.53 29.78 21.41
N ASN A 10 31.45 30.74 21.32
CA ASN A 10 31.88 31.31 20.05
C ASN A 10 32.81 30.34 19.37
N GLY A 11 32.33 29.59 18.40
CA GLY A 11 33.12 28.57 17.68
C GLY A 11 33.16 28.75 16.18
N ASP A 12 32.42 29.67 15.61
CA ASP A 12 32.37 29.94 14.17
C ASP A 12 32.89 31.35 13.86
N THR A 13 33.45 31.51 12.66
CA THR A 13 33.94 32.76 12.11
C THR A 13 32.91 33.53 11.30
N SER A 14 31.70 33.00 11.12
CA SER A 14 30.63 33.64 10.39
C SER A 14 29.90 34.64 11.30
N ALA A 15 29.71 35.87 10.83
CA ALA A 15 29.04 36.89 11.58
C ALA A 15 27.55 36.55 11.82
N GLY A 16 27.18 36.37 13.09
CA GLY A 16 25.82 36.08 13.52
C GLY A 16 25.52 34.61 13.86
N ASP A 17 26.52 33.73 13.75
CA ASP A 17 26.39 32.30 14.08
C ASP A 17 26.85 32.05 15.52
N ASP A 18 25.92 32.10 16.47
CA ASP A 18 26.22 31.87 17.88
C ASP A 18 25.53 30.56 18.36
N ALA A 19 26.29 29.76 19.11
CA ALA A 19 25.71 28.66 19.90
C ALA A 19 25.59 29.09 21.36
N ALA A 20 24.47 28.85 22.00
CA ALA A 20 24.29 29.17 23.40
C ALA A 20 23.67 28.02 24.20
N LEU A 21 24.15 27.90 25.44
CA LEU A 21 23.54 27.09 26.48
C LEU A 21 22.98 28.06 27.53
N GLY A 22 21.66 28.13 27.61
CA GLY A 22 20.95 29.11 28.42
C GLY A 22 19.84 28.50 29.27
N TYR A 23 19.18 29.36 30.03
CA TYR A 23 18.06 28.99 30.88
C TYR A 23 17.11 30.18 31.01
N THR A 24 15.81 29.90 30.94
CA THR A 24 14.75 30.83 31.40
C THR A 24 13.84 30.13 32.40
N ALA A 25 13.17 30.92 33.26
CA ALA A 25 12.25 30.35 34.24
C ALA A 25 11.02 29.71 33.57
N ALA A 26 10.67 30.11 32.36
CA ALA A 26 9.52 29.60 31.62
C ALA A 26 9.85 28.37 30.79
N GLU A 27 11.05 28.29 30.19
CA GLU A 27 11.41 27.24 29.23
C GLU A 27 12.42 26.23 29.78
N GLY A 28 13.08 26.54 30.91
CA GLY A 28 14.13 25.70 31.48
C GLY A 28 15.44 25.78 30.71
N LEU A 29 16.12 24.67 30.50
CA LEU A 29 17.39 24.58 29.77
C LEU A 29 17.15 24.81 28.28
N ILE A 30 17.86 25.78 27.70
CA ILE A 30 17.80 26.14 26.29
C ILE A 30 19.16 25.84 25.64
N LEU A 31 19.11 25.10 24.53
CA LEU A 31 20.23 24.86 23.62
C LEU A 31 19.89 25.53 22.29
N THR A 32 20.69 26.49 21.85
CA THR A 32 20.56 27.12 20.54
C THR A 32 21.84 26.99 19.74
N GLY A 33 21.71 26.89 18.43
CA GLY A 33 22.81 26.89 17.49
C GLY A 33 22.37 27.44 16.14
N GLN A 34 23.34 27.78 15.30
CA GLN A 34 23.13 28.32 13.95
C GLN A 34 24.06 27.65 12.94
N GLY A 35 24.02 26.33 12.89
CA GLY A 35 24.81 25.57 11.92
C GLY A 35 24.20 25.65 10.50
N SER A 36 25.04 25.51 9.47
CA SER A 36 24.55 25.51 8.08
C SER A 36 23.70 24.29 7.70
N THR A 37 23.82 23.20 8.47
CA THR A 37 23.11 21.94 8.22
C THR A 37 22.20 21.56 9.39
N SER A 38 22.69 21.76 10.62
CA SER A 38 21.95 21.45 11.85
C SER A 38 22.24 22.50 12.91
N ASP A 39 21.19 23.03 13.57
CA ASP A 39 21.32 23.99 14.66
C ASP A 39 21.79 23.32 15.94
N VAL A 40 21.36 22.07 16.18
CA VAL A 40 21.81 21.24 17.31
C VAL A 40 22.17 19.85 16.81
N THR A 41 23.32 19.34 17.25
CA THR A 41 23.75 17.96 17.01
C THR A 41 24.21 17.32 18.31
N ILE A 42 23.60 16.20 18.70
CA ILE A 42 24.06 15.35 19.79
C ILE A 42 24.78 14.15 19.18
N LYS A 43 26.03 13.94 19.57
CA LYS A 43 26.88 12.87 19.06
C LYS A 43 27.20 11.83 20.12
N ASN A 44 27.54 10.62 19.69
CA ASN A 44 28.06 9.57 20.55
C ASN A 44 29.61 9.71 20.72
N ASP A 45 30.23 8.81 21.43
CA ASP A 45 31.66 8.77 21.70
C ASP A 45 32.53 8.50 20.43
N ALA A 46 31.93 7.95 19.37
CA ALA A 46 32.57 7.76 18.07
C ALA A 46 32.40 8.96 17.12
N ASP A 47 31.99 10.11 17.63
CA ASP A 47 31.71 11.36 16.87
C ASP A 47 30.62 11.24 15.82
N ALA A 48 29.74 10.20 15.92
CA ALA A 48 28.59 10.02 15.05
C ALA A 48 27.35 10.72 15.63
N ALA A 49 26.60 11.41 14.77
CA ALA A 49 25.35 12.05 15.18
C ALA A 49 24.31 11.02 15.64
N ALA A 50 23.71 11.23 16.79
CA ALA A 50 22.58 10.44 17.32
C ALA A 50 21.25 11.18 17.18
N LEU A 51 21.25 12.50 17.42
CA LEU A 51 20.06 13.37 17.29
C LEU A 51 20.48 14.70 16.69
N THR A 52 19.67 15.23 15.78
CA THR A 52 19.90 16.55 15.18
C THR A 52 18.60 17.37 15.11
N VAL A 53 18.74 18.70 15.19
CA VAL A 53 17.71 19.66 14.79
C VAL A 53 18.22 20.33 13.53
N PRO A 54 17.68 19.99 12.33
CA PRO A 54 18.14 20.58 11.08
C PRO A 54 17.86 22.07 11.01
N THR A 55 18.79 22.83 10.42
CA THR A 55 18.69 24.29 10.30
C THR A 55 17.41 24.72 9.60
N GLY A 56 16.75 25.75 10.14
CA GLY A 56 15.53 26.33 9.58
C GLY A 56 14.28 25.47 9.74
N THR A 57 14.32 24.43 10.57
CA THR A 57 13.16 23.57 10.83
C THR A 57 12.87 23.44 12.32
N THR A 58 11.66 22.97 12.65
CA THR A 58 11.28 22.56 14.03
C THR A 58 11.33 21.04 14.20
N ASN A 59 11.90 20.32 13.22
CA ASN A 59 11.98 18.87 13.25
C ASN A 59 13.13 18.38 14.13
N VAL A 60 12.96 17.22 14.71
CA VAL A 60 14.03 16.46 15.36
C VAL A 60 14.27 15.20 14.55
N SER A 61 15.52 14.97 14.14
CA SER A 61 15.95 13.76 13.44
C SER A 61 16.73 12.85 14.39
N VAL A 62 16.29 11.61 14.52
CA VAL A 62 17.03 10.52 15.20
C VAL A 62 17.70 9.69 14.12
N VAL A 63 19.03 9.56 14.15
CA VAL A 63 19.81 8.93 13.08
C VAL A 63 19.72 7.40 13.13
N GLY A 64 19.51 6.82 14.31
CA GLY A 64 19.31 5.39 14.52
C GLY A 64 17.88 5.07 14.96
N ASP A 65 17.72 3.95 15.65
CA ASP A 65 16.44 3.55 16.20
C ASP A 65 16.02 4.41 17.39
N LEU A 66 14.74 4.75 17.46
CA LEU A 66 14.14 5.38 18.64
C LEU A 66 13.46 4.31 19.51
N LEU A 67 14.09 3.94 20.62
CA LEU A 67 13.50 3.06 21.62
C LEU A 67 12.65 3.86 22.61
N VAL A 68 11.33 3.66 22.55
CA VAL A 68 10.35 4.31 23.44
C VAL A 68 9.81 3.29 24.40
N GLY A 69 10.01 3.50 25.72
CA GLY A 69 9.52 2.63 26.79
C GLY A 69 8.03 2.82 27.14
N GLY A 70 7.35 3.74 26.48
CA GLY A 70 5.92 4.06 26.65
C GLY A 70 5.21 4.20 25.31
N SER A 71 4.05 4.83 25.31
CA SER A 71 3.30 5.13 24.08
C SER A 71 3.87 6.34 23.36
N ILE A 72 3.91 6.28 22.03
CA ILE A 72 4.13 7.46 21.18
C ILE A 72 2.76 8.02 20.81
N THR A 73 2.53 9.30 21.09
CA THR A 73 1.27 9.99 20.76
C THR A 73 1.55 11.27 19.98
N ASP A 74 0.66 11.62 19.08
CA ASP A 74 0.61 12.91 18.42
C ASP A 74 -0.57 13.71 18.99
N SER A 75 -0.27 14.81 19.70
CA SER A 75 -1.31 15.67 20.32
C SER A 75 -2.35 14.88 21.14
N GLY A 76 -1.91 13.77 21.77
CA GLY A 76 -2.78 12.88 22.54
C GLY A 76 -3.43 11.74 21.74
N ALA A 77 -3.28 11.72 20.42
CA ALA A 77 -3.70 10.60 19.57
C ALA A 77 -2.56 9.61 19.32
N ALA A 78 -2.88 8.35 19.00
CA ALA A 78 -1.88 7.37 18.61
C ALA A 78 -1.21 7.78 17.28
N VAL A 79 0.11 7.59 17.20
CA VAL A 79 0.84 7.83 15.94
C VAL A 79 0.35 6.86 14.88
N LYS A 80 -0.08 7.38 13.74
CA LYS A 80 -0.46 6.58 12.58
C LYS A 80 0.81 6.12 11.86
N VAL A 81 0.93 4.80 11.65
CA VAL A 81 2.03 4.19 10.90
C VAL A 81 1.49 3.82 9.53
N ALA A 82 1.91 4.56 8.51
CA ALA A 82 1.58 4.22 7.13
C ALA A 82 2.31 2.95 6.71
N GLY A 83 1.60 2.02 6.10
CA GLY A 83 2.14 0.75 5.61
C GLY A 83 1.35 0.22 4.43
N LEU A 84 1.97 -0.66 3.64
CA LEU A 84 1.28 -1.39 2.57
C LEU A 84 0.90 -2.77 3.08
N GLU A 85 -0.39 -3.08 3.02
CA GLU A 85 -0.95 -4.37 3.42
C GLU A 85 -1.50 -5.12 2.20
N THR A 86 -1.68 -6.43 2.37
CA THR A 86 -2.11 -7.31 1.29
C THR A 86 -3.28 -8.17 1.73
N ILE A 87 -4.35 -8.18 0.92
CA ILE A 87 -5.43 -9.16 1.00
C ILE A 87 -5.30 -10.09 -0.21
N TYR A 88 -5.24 -11.40 0.02
CA TYR A 88 -5.35 -12.37 -1.06
C TYR A 88 -6.81 -12.83 -1.20
N VAL A 89 -7.35 -12.70 -2.40
CA VAL A 89 -8.70 -13.16 -2.75
C VAL A 89 -8.56 -14.32 -3.74
N PRO A 90 -8.82 -15.56 -3.33
CA PRO A 90 -8.78 -16.71 -4.24
C PRO A 90 -9.98 -16.66 -5.20
N ALA A 91 -9.82 -17.23 -6.39
CA ALA A 91 -10.93 -17.36 -7.35
C ALA A 91 -12.13 -18.11 -6.75
N ALA A 92 -11.90 -19.01 -5.80
CA ALA A 92 -12.95 -19.70 -5.06
C ALA A 92 -13.83 -18.77 -4.19
N GLY A 93 -13.37 -17.56 -3.89
CA GLY A 93 -14.14 -16.52 -3.20
C GLY A 93 -14.82 -15.53 -4.15
N MET A 94 -14.76 -15.79 -5.45
CA MET A 94 -15.36 -14.95 -6.49
C MET A 94 -16.56 -15.66 -7.11
N TYR A 95 -17.42 -14.89 -7.78
CA TYR A 95 -18.56 -15.41 -8.53
C TYR A 95 -18.68 -14.70 -9.88
N PRO A 96 -19.01 -15.44 -10.98
CA PRO A 96 -19.19 -14.82 -12.29
C PRO A 96 -20.40 -13.90 -12.31
N GLU A 97 -20.40 -12.90 -13.17
CA GLU A 97 -21.57 -12.09 -13.44
C GLU A 97 -22.61 -12.92 -14.24
N THR A 98 -23.88 -12.56 -14.11
CA THR A 98 -24.96 -13.24 -14.85
C THR A 98 -24.88 -12.94 -16.35
N THR A 99 -24.40 -11.75 -16.73
CA THR A 99 -24.21 -11.33 -18.12
C THR A 99 -22.73 -11.10 -18.37
N ASN A 100 -22.17 -11.73 -19.38
CA ASN A 100 -20.74 -11.71 -19.70
C ASN A 100 -19.88 -12.14 -18.50
N GLY A 101 -20.34 -13.13 -17.74
CA GLY A 101 -19.56 -13.68 -16.63
C GLY A 101 -18.49 -14.66 -17.11
N ALA A 102 -17.44 -14.79 -16.33
CA ALA A 102 -16.51 -15.90 -16.44
C ALA A 102 -17.25 -17.25 -16.27
N SER A 103 -16.56 -18.37 -16.42
CA SER A 103 -17.13 -19.69 -16.11
C SER A 103 -17.62 -19.78 -14.66
N ASP A 104 -18.47 -20.74 -14.36
CA ASP A 104 -18.71 -21.17 -12.99
C ASP A 104 -17.38 -21.61 -12.33
N LEU A 105 -17.35 -21.65 -11.00
CA LEU A 105 -16.14 -22.10 -10.28
C LEU A 105 -15.80 -23.52 -10.66
N GLU A 106 -14.63 -23.69 -11.26
CA GLU A 106 -14.12 -24.99 -11.69
C GLU A 106 -13.13 -25.58 -10.67
N GLN A 107 -13.10 -26.90 -10.61
CA GLN A 107 -12.04 -27.67 -9.96
C GLN A 107 -11.30 -28.46 -11.03
N VAL A 108 -10.01 -28.18 -11.15
CA VAL A 108 -9.15 -28.81 -12.16
C VAL A 108 -8.12 -29.67 -11.47
N GLU A 109 -8.16 -30.97 -11.77
CA GLU A 109 -7.16 -31.94 -11.32
C GLU A 109 -5.92 -31.85 -12.21
N LEU A 110 -4.76 -31.68 -11.60
CA LEU A 110 -3.46 -31.79 -12.25
C LEU A 110 -2.85 -33.16 -11.91
N SER A 111 -2.35 -33.88 -12.90
CA SER A 111 -1.93 -35.28 -12.76
C SER A 111 -0.85 -35.53 -11.70
N ASN A 112 -0.04 -34.52 -11.35
CA ASN A 112 1.08 -34.66 -10.40
C ASN A 112 1.13 -33.52 -9.38
N GLY A 113 0.07 -32.73 -9.26
CA GLY A 113 0.09 -31.48 -8.51
C GLY A 113 -1.18 -31.21 -7.71
N PRO A 114 -1.35 -29.98 -7.26
CA PRO A 114 -2.55 -29.55 -6.56
C PRO A 114 -3.77 -29.53 -7.49
N GLU A 115 -4.95 -29.72 -6.94
CA GLU A 115 -6.19 -29.37 -7.61
C GLU A 115 -6.38 -27.85 -7.59
N LEU A 116 -6.73 -27.26 -8.73
CA LEU A 116 -6.93 -25.83 -8.87
C LEU A 116 -8.42 -25.48 -8.69
N LYS A 117 -8.71 -24.46 -7.89
CA LYS A 117 -10.01 -23.79 -7.90
C LYS A 117 -9.86 -22.48 -8.67
N CYS A 118 -10.59 -22.35 -9.78
CA CYS A 118 -10.38 -21.26 -10.74
C CYS A 118 -11.69 -20.83 -11.41
N LEU A 119 -11.65 -19.66 -12.03
CA LEU A 119 -12.64 -19.16 -12.96
C LEU A 119 -11.96 -19.01 -14.32
N ASP A 120 -12.56 -19.54 -15.38
CA ASP A 120 -12.06 -19.43 -16.74
C ASP A 120 -12.70 -18.22 -17.44
N PHE A 121 -11.87 -17.34 -17.96
CA PHE A 121 -12.26 -16.13 -18.69
C PHE A 121 -12.00 -16.35 -20.19
N ALA A 122 -13.03 -16.19 -21.01
CA ALA A 122 -12.95 -16.43 -22.44
C ALA A 122 -12.03 -15.42 -23.17
N ALA A 123 -11.58 -15.80 -24.36
CA ALA A 123 -10.76 -14.92 -25.21
C ALA A 123 -11.57 -14.10 -26.22
N ALA A 124 -12.87 -14.34 -26.34
CA ALA A 124 -13.70 -13.77 -27.42
C ALA A 124 -14.38 -12.44 -27.04
N ALA A 125 -14.58 -12.21 -25.76
CA ALA A 125 -15.21 -11.02 -25.20
C ALA A 125 -14.73 -10.79 -23.78
N ASP A 126 -14.93 -9.59 -23.26
CA ASP A 126 -14.65 -9.30 -21.85
C ASP A 126 -15.58 -10.12 -20.96
N ASP A 127 -15.00 -10.89 -20.09
CA ASP A 127 -15.69 -11.63 -19.04
C ASP A 127 -15.43 -11.00 -17.68
N PHE A 128 -16.42 -11.15 -16.78
CA PHE A 128 -16.42 -10.50 -15.48
C PHE A 128 -16.70 -11.48 -14.35
N ALA A 129 -16.05 -11.24 -13.20
CA ALA A 129 -16.39 -11.87 -11.94
C ALA A 129 -16.34 -10.83 -10.81
N GLN A 130 -17.09 -11.09 -9.73
CA GLN A 130 -17.15 -10.19 -8.59
C GLN A 130 -16.70 -10.88 -7.31
N PHE A 131 -16.26 -10.08 -6.36
CA PHE A 131 -15.94 -10.50 -5.00
C PHE A 131 -16.13 -9.34 -4.02
N GLN A 132 -16.13 -9.66 -2.75
CA GLN A 132 -16.43 -8.69 -1.69
C GLN A 132 -15.28 -8.63 -0.69
N VAL A 133 -14.99 -7.42 -0.22
CA VAL A 133 -14.00 -7.15 0.82
C VAL A 133 -14.58 -6.10 1.78
N ILE A 134 -14.32 -6.29 3.08
CA ILE A 134 -14.45 -5.21 4.06
C ILE A 134 -13.04 -4.85 4.48
N PHE A 135 -12.62 -3.61 4.16
CA PHE A 135 -11.32 -3.12 4.58
C PHE A 135 -11.33 -2.80 6.08
N PRO A 136 -10.21 -3.07 6.76
CA PRO A 136 -10.09 -2.70 8.17
C PRO A 136 -10.16 -1.19 8.35
N LYS A 137 -10.52 -0.73 9.55
CA LYS A 137 -10.55 0.70 9.90
C LYS A 137 -9.19 1.38 9.79
N SER A 138 -8.12 0.60 9.79
CA SER A 138 -6.76 1.06 9.56
C SER A 138 -6.46 1.43 8.11
N TRP A 139 -7.34 1.10 7.15
CA TRP A 139 -7.19 1.53 5.76
C TRP A 139 -7.34 3.04 5.64
N ASN A 140 -6.47 3.67 4.87
CA ASN A 140 -6.45 5.13 4.66
C ASN A 140 -7.54 5.63 3.69
N GLU A 141 -8.49 4.76 3.28
CA GLU A 141 -9.58 5.06 2.33
C GLU A 141 -9.08 5.55 0.95
N GLY A 142 -7.82 5.33 0.66
CA GLY A 142 -7.19 5.69 -0.59
C GLY A 142 -7.41 4.66 -1.71
N THR A 143 -6.61 4.81 -2.77
CA THR A 143 -6.60 3.87 -3.89
C THR A 143 -5.99 2.53 -3.48
N VAL A 144 -6.39 1.47 -4.19
CA VAL A 144 -5.76 0.16 -4.09
C VAL A 144 -5.04 -0.18 -5.39
N THR A 145 -4.13 -1.15 -5.35
CA THR A 145 -3.57 -1.79 -6.54
C THR A 145 -3.82 -3.28 -6.46
N PHE A 146 -3.74 -4.00 -7.58
CA PHE A 146 -3.95 -5.43 -7.60
C PHE A 146 -2.91 -6.16 -8.44
N GLN A 147 -2.78 -7.47 -8.21
CA GLN A 147 -1.92 -8.37 -8.97
C GLN A 147 -2.63 -9.70 -9.16
N ALA A 148 -2.91 -10.08 -10.42
CA ALA A 148 -3.58 -11.33 -10.74
C ALA A 148 -2.58 -12.50 -10.83
N PHE A 149 -3.04 -13.66 -10.37
CA PHE A 149 -2.39 -14.97 -10.51
C PHE A 149 -3.29 -15.82 -11.40
N PHE A 150 -2.75 -16.31 -12.50
CA PHE A 150 -3.52 -17.03 -13.49
C PHE A 150 -2.68 -18.09 -14.19
N THR A 151 -3.30 -18.91 -15.02
CA THR A 151 -2.65 -19.84 -15.92
C THR A 151 -3.41 -19.91 -17.24
N VAL A 152 -2.83 -20.56 -18.24
CA VAL A 152 -3.45 -20.86 -19.53
C VAL A 152 -3.28 -22.34 -19.84
N THR A 153 -4.30 -22.95 -20.39
CA THR A 153 -4.31 -24.42 -20.70
C THR A 153 -3.67 -24.76 -22.03
N GLY A 154 -2.98 -23.89 -22.68
CA GLY A 154 -2.35 -24.10 -23.98
C GLY A 154 -0.91 -23.68 -23.98
N THR A 155 -0.30 -23.67 -25.17
CA THR A 155 1.08 -23.24 -25.38
C THR A 155 1.17 -21.90 -26.12
N ASN A 156 0.05 -21.20 -26.31
CA ASN A 156 0.03 -19.89 -26.92
C ASN A 156 0.65 -18.86 -25.97
N THR A 157 1.67 -18.13 -26.46
CA THR A 157 2.42 -17.13 -25.68
C THR A 157 1.81 -15.74 -25.70
N GLY A 158 0.55 -15.61 -26.15
CA GLY A 158 -0.18 -14.34 -26.11
C GLY A 158 -0.28 -13.77 -24.71
N THR A 159 -0.56 -12.49 -24.63
CA THR A 159 -0.67 -11.75 -23.35
C THR A 159 -2.09 -11.83 -22.81
N VAL A 160 -2.24 -11.79 -21.49
CA VAL A 160 -3.53 -11.64 -20.78
C VAL A 160 -3.52 -10.32 -20.03
N ALA A 161 -4.58 -9.53 -20.19
CA ALA A 161 -4.78 -8.26 -19.50
C ALA A 161 -5.93 -8.39 -18.49
N TRP A 162 -5.66 -8.01 -17.23
CA TRP A 162 -6.61 -8.05 -16.13
C TRP A 162 -6.99 -6.63 -15.73
N GLY A 163 -8.29 -6.36 -15.58
CA GLY A 163 -8.85 -5.10 -15.14
C GLY A 163 -9.59 -5.23 -13.80
N LEU A 164 -9.57 -4.20 -12.98
CA LEU A 164 -10.29 -4.15 -11.70
C LEU A 164 -11.01 -2.83 -11.56
N ALA A 165 -12.27 -2.90 -11.11
CA ALA A 165 -13.08 -1.76 -10.67
C ALA A 165 -13.66 -2.07 -9.28
N GLY A 166 -13.91 -1.05 -8.48
CA GLY A 166 -14.44 -1.22 -7.13
C GLY A 166 -15.45 -0.16 -6.73
N ARG A 167 -16.35 -0.52 -5.81
CA ARG A 167 -17.28 0.39 -5.17
C ARG A 167 -17.59 -0.04 -3.74
N SER A 168 -17.55 0.91 -2.82
CA SER A 168 -17.97 0.73 -1.43
C SER A 168 -19.39 1.20 -1.20
N PHE A 169 -20.08 0.50 -0.29
CA PHE A 169 -21.47 0.76 0.08
C PHE A 169 -21.57 0.93 1.58
N ALA A 170 -21.91 2.14 2.02
CA ALA A 170 -22.23 2.42 3.41
C ALA A 170 -23.63 1.89 3.76
N ASP A 171 -23.96 1.92 5.05
CA ASP A 171 -25.32 1.58 5.50
C ASP A 171 -26.38 2.41 4.75
N SER A 172 -27.45 1.76 4.33
CA SER A 172 -28.57 2.33 3.57
C SER A 172 -28.21 2.85 2.15
N ALA A 173 -27.00 2.56 1.62
CA ALA A 173 -26.64 2.91 0.25
C ALA A 173 -27.40 2.06 -0.78
N ASP A 174 -27.72 2.67 -1.93
CA ASP A 174 -28.32 1.95 -3.05
C ASP A 174 -27.29 1.05 -3.73
N LEU A 175 -27.50 -0.27 -3.66
CA LEU A 175 -26.64 -1.26 -4.32
C LEU A 175 -26.73 -1.21 -5.86
N ASN A 176 -27.79 -0.64 -6.42
CA ASN A 176 -27.95 -0.45 -7.87
C ASN A 176 -27.17 0.78 -8.36
N THR A 177 -25.87 0.81 -8.09
CA THR A 177 -25.01 1.93 -8.44
C THR A 177 -23.74 1.40 -9.12
N ALA A 178 -23.31 2.07 -10.22
CA ALA A 178 -22.18 1.65 -11.04
C ALA A 178 -20.86 1.58 -10.27
N PHE A 179 -20.00 0.65 -10.68
CA PHE A 179 -18.60 0.59 -10.23
C PHE A 179 -17.84 1.87 -10.59
N GLY A 180 -16.68 2.07 -9.96
CA GLY A 180 -15.70 3.06 -10.39
C GLY A 180 -15.11 2.73 -11.76
N THR A 181 -14.23 3.59 -12.25
CA THR A 181 -13.51 3.35 -13.51
C THR A 181 -12.60 2.13 -13.38
N GLN A 182 -12.71 1.20 -14.32
CA GLN A 182 -11.82 0.05 -14.39
C GLN A 182 -10.38 0.49 -14.69
N VAL A 183 -9.43 -0.10 -13.99
CA VAL A 183 -7.99 0.07 -14.25
C VAL A 183 -7.45 -1.26 -14.73
N VAL A 184 -6.84 -1.26 -15.92
CA VAL A 184 -6.26 -2.44 -16.55
C VAL A 184 -4.76 -2.48 -16.23
N ALA A 185 -4.29 -3.61 -15.71
CA ALA A 185 -2.88 -3.85 -15.47
C ALA A 185 -2.14 -4.11 -16.79
N THR A 186 -0.83 -3.88 -16.82
CA THR A 186 -0.02 -4.24 -17.97
C THR A 186 -0.17 -5.73 -18.29
N ALA A 187 -0.51 -6.03 -19.54
CA ALA A 187 -0.75 -7.39 -19.99
C ALA A 187 0.50 -8.29 -19.79
N LYS A 188 0.28 -9.50 -19.29
CA LYS A 188 1.32 -10.49 -19.01
C LYS A 188 1.32 -11.59 -20.08
N ALA A 189 2.46 -11.81 -20.74
CA ALA A 189 2.63 -12.91 -21.67
C ALA A 189 2.65 -14.26 -20.92
N HIS A 190 1.94 -15.25 -21.46
CA HIS A 190 2.04 -16.62 -20.97
C HIS A 190 3.41 -17.25 -21.34
N SER A 191 3.92 -18.10 -20.49
CA SER A 191 5.23 -18.74 -20.66
C SER A 191 5.35 -19.64 -21.92
N GLY A 192 4.22 -20.11 -22.43
CA GLY A 192 4.15 -21.10 -23.51
C GLY A 192 4.14 -22.54 -23.02
N THR A 193 4.10 -22.76 -21.72
CA THR A 193 3.96 -24.09 -21.09
C THR A 193 2.59 -24.20 -20.43
N SER A 194 1.79 -25.17 -20.84
CA SER A 194 0.46 -25.39 -20.28
C SER A 194 0.49 -25.54 -18.75
N ASN A 195 -0.41 -24.88 -18.07
CA ASN A 195 -0.58 -24.85 -16.61
C ASN A 195 0.58 -24.21 -15.82
N ASP A 196 1.55 -23.55 -16.48
CA ASP A 196 2.47 -22.68 -15.75
C ASP A 196 1.71 -21.54 -15.08
N ILE A 197 2.14 -21.18 -13.88
CA ILE A 197 1.59 -20.02 -13.19
C ILE A 197 2.15 -18.73 -13.77
N ASP A 198 1.27 -17.83 -14.18
CA ASP A 198 1.62 -16.48 -14.59
C ASP A 198 1.20 -15.48 -13.51
N VAL A 199 2.09 -14.54 -13.24
CA VAL A 199 1.85 -13.45 -12.26
C VAL A 199 1.85 -12.14 -13.05
N ALA A 200 0.70 -11.47 -13.09
CA ALA A 200 0.57 -10.18 -13.76
C ALA A 200 1.44 -9.10 -13.08
N ALA A 201 1.72 -8.02 -13.79
CA ALA A 201 2.30 -6.84 -13.16
C ALA A 201 1.30 -6.27 -12.12
N VAL A 202 1.82 -5.59 -11.11
CA VAL A 202 0.96 -4.79 -10.21
C VAL A 202 0.32 -3.68 -11.03
N SER A 203 -0.98 -3.48 -10.86
CA SER A 203 -1.76 -2.48 -11.60
C SER A 203 -1.37 -1.04 -11.23
N GLY A 204 -1.85 -0.08 -12.01
CA GLY A 204 -2.00 1.30 -11.56
C GLY A 204 -3.02 1.43 -10.42
N ASN A 205 -3.16 2.63 -9.89
CA ASN A 205 -4.07 2.95 -8.80
C ASN A 205 -5.54 2.80 -9.22
N VAL A 206 -6.26 1.91 -8.55
CA VAL A 206 -7.70 1.70 -8.70
C VAL A 206 -8.42 2.59 -7.68
N THR A 207 -9.20 3.54 -8.16
CA THR A 207 -10.06 4.36 -7.30
C THR A 207 -11.35 3.60 -7.00
N ILE A 208 -11.61 3.34 -5.72
CA ILE A 208 -12.85 2.74 -5.26
C ILE A 208 -13.91 3.84 -5.16
N ALA A 209 -15.00 3.71 -5.91
CA ALA A 209 -16.09 4.67 -5.82
C ALA A 209 -16.77 4.59 -4.44
N GLY A 210 -16.89 5.74 -3.75
CA GLY A 210 -17.45 5.78 -2.40
C GLY A 210 -16.58 5.12 -1.33
N ALA A 211 -15.23 5.14 -1.52
CA ALA A 211 -14.28 4.53 -0.61
C ALA A 211 -14.54 4.95 0.85
N ALA A 212 -14.68 3.97 1.74
CA ALA A 212 -14.78 4.16 3.17
C ALA A 212 -14.37 2.85 3.87
N ALA A 213 -13.62 2.96 4.97
CA ALA A 213 -13.27 1.82 5.80
C ALA A 213 -14.51 1.26 6.50
N ASP A 214 -14.43 -0.02 6.92
CA ASP A 214 -15.53 -0.71 7.63
C ASP A 214 -16.87 -0.73 6.87
N THR A 215 -16.81 -0.62 5.53
CA THR A 215 -17.98 -0.73 4.64
C THR A 215 -17.82 -1.88 3.66
N LEU A 216 -18.94 -2.39 3.15
CA LEU A 216 -18.91 -3.43 2.13
C LEU A 216 -18.38 -2.87 0.82
N THR A 217 -17.22 -3.32 0.38
CA THR A 217 -16.68 -3.02 -0.94
C THR A 217 -16.88 -4.20 -1.87
N ILE A 218 -17.52 -3.98 -3.00
CA ILE A 218 -17.66 -4.96 -4.09
C ILE A 218 -16.67 -4.59 -5.18
N PHE A 219 -15.91 -5.56 -5.65
CA PHE A 219 -15.01 -5.45 -6.78
C PHE A 219 -15.48 -6.27 -7.96
N GLN A 220 -15.20 -5.77 -9.14
CA GLN A 220 -15.37 -6.45 -10.42
C GLN A 220 -13.98 -6.66 -11.02
N ILE A 221 -13.56 -7.92 -11.20
CA ILE A 221 -12.38 -8.32 -11.95
C ILE A 221 -12.80 -8.70 -13.37
N ALA A 222 -12.03 -8.27 -14.36
CA ALA A 222 -12.30 -8.54 -15.76
C ALA A 222 -11.05 -9.03 -16.47
N ARG A 223 -11.23 -9.85 -17.52
CA ARG A 223 -10.27 -10.00 -18.60
C ARG A 223 -10.61 -8.98 -19.69
N ASP A 224 -9.71 -8.04 -19.96
CA ASP A 224 -9.85 -7.05 -21.03
C ASP A 224 -9.24 -7.61 -22.32
N VAL A 225 -10.08 -8.19 -23.19
CA VAL A 225 -9.62 -8.81 -24.43
C VAL A 225 -9.15 -7.79 -25.46
N SER A 226 -9.51 -6.52 -25.32
CA SER A 226 -9.02 -5.45 -26.20
C SER A 226 -7.54 -5.10 -25.93
N ALA A 227 -7.08 -5.36 -24.71
CA ALA A 227 -5.72 -5.11 -24.24
C ALA A 227 -4.85 -6.37 -24.20
N ASP A 228 -5.37 -7.54 -24.62
CA ASP A 228 -4.64 -8.79 -24.61
C ASP A 228 -4.48 -9.41 -26.00
N SER A 229 -3.72 -10.50 -26.09
CA SER A 229 -3.51 -11.24 -27.36
C SER A 229 -3.59 -12.77 -27.16
N GLN A 230 -3.98 -13.24 -25.98
CA GLN A 230 -4.13 -14.66 -25.70
C GLN A 230 -5.41 -15.18 -26.35
N THR A 231 -5.27 -16.21 -27.21
CA THR A 231 -6.39 -16.79 -27.97
C THR A 231 -7.13 -17.90 -27.21
N GLY A 232 -6.58 -18.38 -26.10
CA GLY A 232 -7.20 -19.35 -25.22
C GLY A 232 -7.85 -18.71 -24.01
N ALA A 233 -8.67 -19.49 -23.28
CA ALA A 233 -9.20 -19.04 -21.99
C ALA A 233 -8.08 -18.81 -20.99
N ALA A 234 -8.20 -17.75 -20.19
CA ALA A 234 -7.31 -17.46 -19.07
C ALA A 234 -7.99 -17.91 -17.77
N ARG A 235 -7.31 -18.79 -17.05
CA ARG A 235 -7.77 -19.41 -15.82
C ARG A 235 -7.29 -18.60 -14.62
N LEU A 236 -8.16 -17.80 -14.02
CA LEU A 236 -7.84 -17.01 -12.83
C LEU A 236 -7.77 -17.91 -11.60
N LEU A 237 -6.68 -17.81 -10.84
CA LEU A 237 -6.46 -18.51 -9.58
C LEU A 237 -6.77 -17.64 -8.37
N GLY A 238 -6.61 -16.34 -8.51
CA GLY A 238 -6.88 -15.33 -7.50
C GLY A 238 -6.11 -14.04 -7.73
N ILE A 239 -6.34 -13.09 -6.86
CA ILE A 239 -5.64 -11.79 -6.90
C ILE A 239 -5.09 -11.42 -5.53
N LYS A 240 -4.03 -10.62 -5.51
CA LYS A 240 -3.65 -9.81 -4.36
C LYS A 240 -4.25 -8.43 -4.54
N LEU A 241 -4.86 -7.90 -3.48
CA LEU A 241 -5.17 -6.49 -3.33
C LEU A 241 -4.14 -5.87 -2.40
N PHE A 242 -3.58 -4.74 -2.78
CA PHE A 242 -2.67 -3.96 -1.95
C PHE A 242 -3.36 -2.66 -1.57
N PHE A 243 -3.35 -2.33 -0.29
CA PHE A 243 -3.95 -1.11 0.25
C PHE A 243 -3.02 -0.50 1.30
N THR A 244 -3.13 0.81 1.49
CA THR A 244 -2.30 1.53 2.45
C THR A 244 -3.05 1.70 3.77
N THR A 245 -2.38 1.38 4.87
CA THR A 245 -2.88 1.66 6.21
C THR A 245 -2.29 2.95 6.75
N ASP A 246 -3.02 3.65 7.59
CA ASP A 246 -2.57 4.84 8.32
C ASP A 246 -2.68 4.69 9.84
N ALA A 247 -3.01 3.48 10.30
CA ALA A 247 -3.07 3.08 11.70
C ALA A 247 -2.49 1.67 11.88
N LYS A 248 -2.09 1.33 13.10
CA LYS A 248 -1.49 0.02 13.41
C LYS A 248 -2.55 -1.10 13.52
N ASN A 249 -3.76 -0.75 13.87
CA ASN A 249 -4.88 -1.67 14.12
C ASN A 249 -6.22 -0.94 13.94
N ASP A 250 -7.31 -1.66 14.12
CA ASP A 250 -8.68 -1.18 14.01
C ASP A 250 -9.22 -0.43 15.25
N ALA A 251 -8.38 -0.14 16.23
CA ALA A 251 -8.79 0.54 17.48
C ALA A 251 -8.91 2.05 17.31
#